data_6f61f3f522a04857719902b6d02a3836
#
_entry.id   6f61f3f522a04857719902b6d02a3836
#
_cell.length_a   1.000
_cell.length_b   1.000
_cell.length_c   1.000
_cell.angle_alpha   90.00
_cell.angle_beta   90.00
_cell.angle_gamma   90.00
#
_symmetry.space_group_name_H-M   'P 1'
#
loop_
_entity.id
_entity.type
_entity.pdbx_description
1 polymer ?
#
loop_
_entity_poly.entity_id
_entity_poly.type
_entity_poly.pdbx_seq_one_letter_code
_entity_poly.pdbx_strand_id
1 'polypeptide(L)'
;MLARDAGVSLPAAAWWEVRPAANRKPATYRCPICGRQLPALSEHMLLFPEGDHRRRRHAHTACVMRARAAGRLPLKEDWRARQPARPRLWRRLFRRS
;
A
#
# COMPACT_ATOMS: atom_id res chain seq x y z
N MET A 1 17.26 13.45 10.65
CA MET A 1 16.34 12.51 11.24
C MET A 1 14.90 12.75 10.88
N LEU A 2 14.41 13.87 11.24
CA LEU A 2 13.02 14.22 10.95
C LEU A 2 12.73 14.29 9.46
N ALA A 3 13.72 14.68 8.68
CA ALA A 3 13.55 14.77 7.23
C ALA A 3 13.19 13.43 6.58
N ARG A 4 13.64 12.32 7.16
CA ARG A 4 13.30 11.02 6.64
C ARG A 4 11.83 10.67 6.86
N ASP A 5 11.34 11.06 8.01
CA ASP A 5 9.95 10.81 8.35
C ASP A 5 9.01 11.70 7.56
N ALA A 6 9.48 12.90 7.22
CA ALA A 6 8.69 13.84 6.43
C ALA A 6 8.37 13.32 5.03
N GLY A 7 9.18 12.38 4.50
CA GLY A 7 8.90 11.77 3.21
C GLY A 7 7.86 10.67 3.26
N VAL A 8 7.55 10.16 4.45
CA VAL A 8 6.63 9.06 4.62
C VAL A 8 5.28 9.61 5.06
N SER A 9 4.39 9.79 4.10
CA SER A 9 3.08 10.39 4.35
C SER A 9 1.94 9.49 3.90
N LEU A 10 2.10 8.18 4.08
CA LEU A 10 1.05 7.23 3.78
C LEU A 10 -0.08 7.36 4.79
N PRO A 11 -1.33 7.35 4.34
CA PRO A 11 -2.46 7.30 5.27
C PRO A 11 -2.47 5.99 6.04
N ALA A 12 -3.09 5.98 7.21
CA ALA A 12 -3.22 4.77 8.00
C ALA A 12 -4.13 3.78 7.28
N ALA A 13 -3.66 2.55 7.13
CA ALA A 13 -4.43 1.49 6.51
C ALA A 13 -3.89 0.15 6.96
N ALA A 14 -4.78 -0.83 7.10
CA ALA A 14 -4.37 -2.17 7.49
C ALA A 14 -3.73 -2.93 6.33
N TRP A 15 -4.13 -2.61 5.11
CA TRP A 15 -3.60 -3.25 3.91
C TRP A 15 -3.78 -2.30 2.72
N TRP A 16 -3.15 -2.65 1.62
CA TRP A 16 -3.13 -1.80 0.43
C TRP A 16 -3.42 -2.61 -0.82
N GLU A 17 -4.12 -1.98 -1.75
CA GLU A 17 -4.19 -2.46 -3.13
C GLU A 17 -3.15 -1.69 -3.92
N VAL A 18 -2.41 -2.37 -4.79
CA VAL A 18 -1.32 -1.78 -5.56
C VAL A 18 -1.50 -2.13 -7.02
N ARG A 19 -1.40 -1.14 -7.90
CA ARG A 19 -1.51 -1.35 -9.34
C ARG A 19 -0.43 -0.58 -10.08
N PRO A 20 0.14 -1.14 -11.16
CA PRO A 20 1.06 -0.37 -11.99
C PRO A 20 0.33 0.74 -12.71
N ALA A 21 1.02 1.86 -12.91
CA ALA A 21 0.45 3.02 -13.57
C ALA A 21 1.50 3.77 -14.37
N ALA A 22 1.02 4.47 -15.41
CA ALA A 22 1.79 5.45 -16.16
C ALA A 22 0.78 6.39 -16.79
N ASN A 23 0.86 7.67 -16.48
CA ASN A 23 -0.09 8.64 -17.02
C ASN A 23 0.31 9.09 -18.41
N ARG A 24 -0.68 9.42 -19.23
CA ARG A 24 -0.44 9.98 -20.55
C ARG A 24 -0.15 11.47 -20.52
N LYS A 25 -0.67 12.16 -19.50
CA LYS A 25 -0.47 13.59 -19.33
C LYS A 25 0.71 13.87 -18.43
N PRO A 26 1.55 14.87 -18.76
CA PRO A 26 2.64 15.25 -17.85
C PRO A 26 2.08 15.77 -16.54
N ALA A 27 2.61 15.27 -15.47
CA ALA A 27 2.31 15.75 -14.13
C ALA A 27 3.45 15.33 -13.23
N THR A 28 3.62 16.01 -12.12
CA THR A 28 4.62 15.62 -11.14
C THR A 28 3.93 15.39 -9.81
N TYR A 29 4.11 14.18 -9.29
CA TYR A 29 3.65 13.83 -7.97
C TYR A 29 4.82 13.76 -7.01
N ARG A 30 4.55 13.53 -5.78
CA ARG A 30 5.58 13.28 -4.78
C ARG A 30 5.33 11.92 -4.18
N CYS A 31 6.35 11.07 -4.22
CA CYS A 31 6.25 9.74 -3.64
C CYS A 31 6.11 9.86 -2.12
N PRO A 32 5.04 9.33 -1.52
CA PRO A 32 4.85 9.44 -0.07
C PRO A 32 5.82 8.59 0.74
N ILE A 33 6.53 7.68 0.09
CA ILE A 33 7.47 6.79 0.78
C ILE A 33 8.84 7.44 0.90
N CYS A 34 9.35 8.02 -0.19
CA CYS A 34 10.69 8.62 -0.18
C CYS A 34 10.68 10.16 -0.19
N GLY A 35 9.55 10.79 -0.46
CA GLY A 35 9.43 12.24 -0.50
C GLY A 35 9.98 12.89 -1.76
N ARG A 36 10.49 12.12 -2.71
CA ARG A 36 11.08 12.64 -3.95
C ARG A 36 10.02 12.80 -5.03
N GLN A 37 10.36 13.62 -6.03
CA GLN A 37 9.49 13.83 -7.17
C GLN A 37 9.28 12.54 -7.95
N LEU A 38 8.08 12.41 -8.49
CA LEU A 38 7.65 11.26 -9.28
C LEU A 38 7.00 11.76 -10.56
N PRO A 39 7.71 11.75 -11.70
CA PRO A 39 7.08 12.13 -12.96
C PRO A 39 6.00 11.12 -13.36
N ALA A 40 4.81 11.62 -13.67
CA ALA A 40 3.66 10.76 -13.95
C ALA A 40 3.80 9.95 -15.24
N LEU A 41 4.62 10.43 -16.17
CA LEU A 41 4.85 9.71 -17.44
C LEU A 41 5.72 8.47 -17.24
N SER A 42 6.50 8.43 -16.16
CA SER A 42 7.29 7.25 -15.87
C SER A 42 6.44 6.18 -15.21
N GLU A 43 6.85 4.94 -15.39
CA GLU A 43 6.19 3.82 -14.76
C GLU A 43 6.29 3.91 -13.25
N HIS A 44 5.16 3.79 -12.57
CA HIS A 44 5.11 3.87 -11.12
C HIS A 44 3.93 3.04 -10.60
N MET A 45 3.67 3.12 -9.30
CA MET A 45 2.59 2.35 -8.69
C MET A 45 1.52 3.27 -8.13
N LEU A 46 0.27 2.85 -8.27
CA LEU A 46 -0.86 3.45 -7.57
C LEU A 46 -1.12 2.64 -6.30
N LEU A 47 -1.30 3.34 -5.20
CA LEU A 47 -1.57 2.76 -3.90
C LEU A 47 -2.98 3.15 -3.45
N PHE A 48 -3.78 2.16 -3.10
CA PHE A 48 -5.15 2.38 -2.62
C PHE A 48 -5.26 1.84 -1.20
N PRO A 49 -5.36 2.72 -0.17
CA PRO A 49 -5.50 2.24 1.20
C PRO A 49 -6.82 1.49 1.36
N GLU A 50 -6.73 0.22 1.70
CA GLU A 50 -7.87 -0.69 1.85
C GLU A 50 -8.82 -0.66 0.64
N GLY A 51 -8.23 -0.47 -0.56
CA GLY A 51 -8.99 -0.43 -1.79
C GLY A 51 -9.72 0.87 -2.06
N ASP A 52 -9.52 1.89 -1.24
CA ASP A 52 -10.21 3.18 -1.39
C ASP A 52 -9.54 4.01 -2.47
N HIS A 53 -10.16 4.08 -3.64
CA HIS A 53 -9.62 4.80 -4.80
C HIS A 53 -9.63 6.32 -4.63
N ARG A 54 -10.43 6.85 -3.72
CA ARG A 54 -10.47 8.28 -3.45
C ARG A 54 -9.22 8.76 -2.74
N ARG A 55 -8.58 7.88 -1.99
CA ARG A 55 -7.39 8.19 -1.20
C ARG A 55 -6.12 7.66 -1.85
N ARG A 56 -6.15 7.44 -3.16
CA ARG A 56 -5.00 6.88 -3.86
C ARG A 56 -3.77 7.76 -3.77
N ARG A 57 -2.64 7.13 -3.81
CA ARG A 57 -1.33 7.78 -3.83
C ARG A 57 -0.50 7.23 -4.97
N HIS A 58 0.41 8.03 -5.49
CA HIS A 58 1.36 7.62 -6.51
C HIS A 58 2.72 7.43 -5.83
N ALA A 59 3.41 6.32 -6.10
CA ALA A 59 4.68 6.03 -5.48
C ALA A 59 5.62 5.34 -6.47
N HIS A 60 6.93 5.51 -6.25
CA HIS A 60 7.92 4.79 -7.05
C HIS A 60 7.78 3.29 -6.85
N THR A 61 7.90 2.54 -7.94
CA THR A 61 7.81 1.07 -7.87
C THR A 61 8.82 0.49 -6.88
N ALA A 62 10.07 0.95 -6.94
CA ALA A 62 11.12 0.46 -6.04
C ALA A 62 10.81 0.78 -4.58
N CYS A 63 10.22 1.95 -4.31
CA CYS A 63 9.84 2.34 -2.95
C CYS A 63 8.75 1.43 -2.40
N VAL A 64 7.76 1.10 -3.24
CA VAL A 64 6.67 0.19 -2.86
C VAL A 64 7.22 -1.20 -2.55
N MET A 65 8.10 -1.71 -3.41
CA MET A 65 8.68 -3.04 -3.21
C MET A 65 9.46 -3.10 -1.89
N ARG A 66 10.25 -2.08 -1.60
CA ARG A 66 11.02 -2.03 -0.35
C ARG A 66 10.12 -1.89 0.87
N ALA A 67 9.10 -1.04 0.77
CA ALA A 67 8.16 -0.86 1.88
C ALA A 67 7.39 -2.14 2.18
N ARG A 68 6.99 -2.85 1.13
CA ARG A 68 6.31 -4.14 1.30
C ARG A 68 7.23 -5.16 1.95
N ALA A 69 8.46 -5.27 1.49
CA ALA A 69 9.43 -6.20 2.06
C ALA A 69 9.73 -5.89 3.52
N ALA A 70 9.69 -4.61 3.90
CA ALA A 70 9.91 -4.19 5.29
C ALA A 70 8.64 -4.30 6.15
N GLY A 71 7.52 -4.73 5.58
CA GLY A 71 6.27 -4.89 6.32
C GLY A 71 5.51 -3.60 6.57
N ARG A 72 5.92 -2.49 5.94
CA ARG A 72 5.26 -1.20 6.14
C ARG A 72 4.12 -0.95 5.16
N LEU A 73 4.03 -1.75 4.10
CA LEU A 73 2.98 -1.62 3.10
C LEU A 73 2.45 -3.00 2.75
N PRO A 74 1.71 -3.63 3.68
CA PRO A 74 1.18 -4.96 3.42
C PRO A 74 0.06 -4.90 2.38
N LEU A 75 0.11 -5.82 1.42
CA LEU A 75 -1.01 -6.04 0.54
C LEU A 75 -2.08 -6.83 1.28
N LYS A 76 -3.26 -6.94 0.68
CA LYS A 76 -4.36 -7.65 1.33
C LYS A 76 -3.99 -9.08 1.69
N GLU A 77 -3.27 -9.77 0.81
CA GLU A 77 -2.80 -11.12 1.07
C GLU A 77 -1.82 -11.18 2.22
N ASP A 78 -0.90 -10.21 2.29
CA ASP A 78 0.07 -10.13 3.38
C ASP A 78 -0.63 -9.92 4.71
N TRP A 79 -1.62 -9.05 4.71
CA TRP A 79 -2.40 -8.75 5.89
C TRP A 79 -3.19 -9.97 6.36
N ARG A 80 -3.85 -10.67 5.44
CA ARG A 80 -4.59 -11.89 5.76
C ARG A 80 -3.69 -12.96 6.36
N ALA A 81 -2.49 -13.11 5.82
CA ALA A 81 -1.54 -14.10 6.30
C ALA A 81 -1.07 -13.82 7.72
N ARG A 82 -1.11 -12.56 8.16
CA ARG A 82 -0.71 -12.16 9.50
C ARG A 82 -1.83 -12.28 10.52
N GLN A 83 -3.07 -12.46 10.08
CA GLN A 83 -4.19 -12.60 11.00
C GLN A 83 -4.11 -13.95 11.70
N PRO A 84 -4.45 -13.99 13.00
CA PRO A 84 -4.43 -15.25 13.70
C PRO A 84 -5.47 -16.22 13.12
N ALA A 85 -5.12 -17.50 13.10
CA ALA A 85 -6.04 -18.51 12.65
C ALA A 85 -7.24 -18.56 13.60
N ARG A 86 -8.44 -18.73 13.01
CA ARG A 86 -9.63 -18.87 13.84
C ARG A 86 -9.57 -20.17 14.62
N PRO A 87 -9.95 -20.18 15.91
CA PRO A 87 -10.01 -21.40 16.67
C PRO A 87 -10.95 -22.42 16.03
N ARG A 88 -10.67 -23.69 16.25
CA ARG A 88 -11.53 -24.75 15.74
C ARG A 88 -12.98 -24.63 16.19
N LEU A 89 -13.15 -24.15 17.43
CA LEU A 89 -14.48 -23.94 17.98
C LEU A 89 -15.30 -23.00 17.11
N TRP A 90 -14.68 -21.92 16.66
CA TRP A 90 -15.32 -20.97 15.77
C TRP A 90 -15.77 -21.61 14.47
N ARG A 91 -14.92 -22.45 13.88
CA ARG A 91 -15.24 -23.15 12.65
C ARG A 91 -16.45 -24.05 12.81
N ARG A 92 -16.52 -24.74 13.95
CA ARG A 92 -17.66 -25.61 14.24
C ARG A 92 -18.96 -24.81 14.36
N LEU A 93 -18.91 -23.71 15.04
CA LEU A 93 -20.10 -22.87 15.25
C LEU A 93 -20.63 -22.33 13.91
N PHE A 94 -19.74 -21.87 13.06
CA PHE A 94 -20.15 -21.30 11.79
C PHE A 94 -20.55 -22.34 10.75
N ARG A 95 -20.07 -23.55 10.88
CA ARG A 95 -20.49 -24.63 9.99
C ARG A 95 -21.95 -25.03 10.16
N ARG A 96 -22.44 -24.91 11.35
CA ARG A 96 -23.81 -25.28 11.65
C ARG A 96 -24.82 -24.28 11.16
N SER A 97 -24.39 -23.09 10.94
CA SER A 97 -25.26 -22.08 10.38
C SER A 97 -25.27 -22.11 8.86
#